data_3681273a69a72cb8d31ae7394e417661
#
_entry.id   3681273a69a72cb8d31ae7394e417661
#
_cell.length_a   1.000
_cell.length_b   1.000
_cell.length_c   1.000
_cell.angle_alpha   90.00
_cell.angle_beta   90.00
_cell.angle_gamma   90.00
#
_symmetry.space_group_name_H-M   'P 1'
#
loop_
_entity.id
_entity.type
_entity.pdbx_description
1 polymer ?
#
loop_
_entity_poly.entity_id
_entity_poly.type
_entity_poly.pdbx_seq_one_letter_code
_entity_poly.pdbx_strand_id
1 'polypeptide(L)'
;MGFNIAIDGPAGAGKSTIAKLAASELSYIYVDTGAMYRAIGLYVYRKHVPEEDTNAIGETAKETEVSIRYIDGERHVYLNGEDVSEEIRKEHIGHMASVVGAVPDVREHLLSLQRQIAQENDIIMDGRDIGTCILPNADVKIFLTASAEERARRRHLELQSKGDTTPYDVVLADIKERDYRDTHRDIAPLKQADDAVYLDTSNMTIEEAAAKVVELAKAAR
;
A
#
# COMPACT_ATOMS: atom_id res chain seq x y z
N MET A 1 22.38 -8.08 -0.27
CA MET A 1 21.17 -7.28 -0.06
C MET A 1 20.51 -7.12 -1.40
N GLY A 2 19.20 -7.28 -1.50
CA GLY A 2 18.46 -7.03 -2.72
C GLY A 2 18.42 -5.54 -3.08
N PHE A 3 18.17 -5.21 -4.33
CA PHE A 3 17.92 -3.85 -4.79
C PHE A 3 16.48 -3.46 -4.47
N ASN A 4 16.28 -2.37 -3.74
CA ASN A 4 15.00 -2.02 -3.17
C ASN A 4 14.47 -0.70 -3.72
N ILE A 5 13.25 -0.72 -4.26
CA ILE A 5 12.52 0.46 -4.71
C ILE A 5 11.34 0.70 -3.77
N ALA A 6 11.33 1.85 -3.10
CA ALA A 6 10.24 2.29 -2.23
C ALA A 6 9.30 3.24 -3.00
N ILE A 7 8.01 2.93 -3.04
CA ILE A 7 6.99 3.80 -3.66
C ILE A 7 5.96 4.20 -2.61
N ASP A 8 6.02 5.45 -2.17
CA ASP A 8 5.05 6.03 -1.25
C ASP A 8 4.09 6.97 -1.96
N GLY A 9 2.95 7.23 -1.35
CA GLY A 9 1.98 8.19 -1.86
C GLY A 9 0.54 7.89 -1.45
N PRO A 10 -0.40 8.80 -1.74
CA PRO A 10 -1.78 8.72 -1.28
C PRO A 10 -2.56 7.57 -1.91
N ALA A 11 -3.71 7.26 -1.33
CA ALA A 11 -4.62 6.24 -1.87
C ALA A 11 -5.15 6.65 -3.26
N GLY A 12 -5.34 5.68 -4.17
CA GLY A 12 -5.86 5.95 -5.51
C GLY A 12 -4.87 6.59 -6.49
N ALA A 13 -3.61 6.84 -6.10
CA ALA A 13 -2.59 7.42 -6.99
C ALA A 13 -2.07 6.46 -8.08
N GLY A 14 -2.51 5.19 -8.09
CA GLY A 14 -2.06 4.21 -9.09
C GLY A 14 -0.80 3.44 -8.70
N LYS A 15 -0.25 3.64 -7.50
CA LYS A 15 1.00 3.00 -7.03
C LYS A 15 1.07 1.51 -7.32
N SER A 16 0.06 0.76 -6.89
CA SER A 16 0.08 -0.70 -7.00
C SER A 16 0.09 -1.18 -8.45
N THR A 17 -0.61 -0.49 -9.35
CA THR A 17 -0.63 -0.83 -10.78
C THR A 17 0.71 -0.52 -11.42
N ILE A 18 1.25 0.68 -11.16
CA ILE A 18 2.54 1.14 -11.68
C ILE A 18 3.68 0.28 -11.14
N ALA A 19 3.68 -0.01 -9.83
CA ALA A 19 4.67 -0.86 -9.19
C ALA A 19 4.69 -2.28 -9.75
N LYS A 20 3.51 -2.88 -10.02
CA LYS A 20 3.42 -4.21 -10.65
C LYS A 20 4.02 -4.23 -12.05
N LEU A 21 3.68 -3.24 -12.88
CA LEU A 21 4.23 -3.16 -14.24
C LEU A 21 5.74 -2.98 -14.23
N ALA A 22 6.25 -2.06 -13.41
CA ALA A 22 7.68 -1.82 -13.27
C ALA A 22 8.41 -3.06 -12.71
N ALA A 23 7.82 -3.76 -11.72
CA ALA A 23 8.38 -4.99 -11.16
C ALA A 23 8.46 -6.10 -12.21
N SER A 24 7.42 -6.26 -13.02
CA SER A 24 7.40 -7.23 -14.13
C SER A 24 8.51 -6.93 -15.15
N GLU A 25 8.70 -5.66 -15.55
CA GLU A 25 9.73 -5.27 -16.51
C GLU A 25 11.16 -5.48 -15.95
N LEU A 26 11.36 -5.20 -14.65
CA LEU A 26 12.63 -5.35 -13.97
C LEU A 26 12.91 -6.79 -13.50
N SER A 27 11.92 -7.70 -13.57
CA SER A 27 11.97 -9.03 -12.96
C SER A 27 12.19 -8.98 -11.45
N TYR A 28 11.56 -8.00 -10.77
CA TYR A 28 11.56 -7.82 -9.33
C TYR A 28 10.29 -8.36 -8.69
N ILE A 29 10.35 -8.65 -7.40
CA ILE A 29 9.17 -9.00 -6.61
C ILE A 29 8.41 -7.72 -6.24
N TYR A 30 7.11 -7.71 -6.53
CA TYR A 30 6.23 -6.63 -6.10
C TYR A 30 5.66 -6.92 -4.71
N VAL A 31 5.79 -5.98 -3.76
CA VAL A 31 5.31 -6.11 -2.38
C VAL A 31 4.29 -5.01 -2.08
N ASP A 32 3.01 -5.42 -1.88
CA ASP A 32 1.91 -4.53 -1.49
C ASP A 32 1.75 -4.56 0.04
N THR A 33 2.29 -3.57 0.73
CA THR A 33 2.13 -3.51 2.19
C THR A 33 0.69 -3.20 2.60
N GLY A 34 -0.06 -2.49 1.77
CA GLY A 34 -1.49 -2.25 2.00
C GLY A 34 -2.30 -3.53 2.10
N ALA A 35 -1.95 -4.57 1.34
CA ALA A 35 -2.59 -5.87 1.44
C ALA A 35 -2.26 -6.58 2.78
N MET A 36 -1.04 -6.41 3.32
CA MET A 36 -0.68 -6.94 4.64
C MET A 36 -1.52 -6.27 5.74
N TYR A 37 -1.63 -4.94 5.73
CA TYR A 37 -2.49 -4.22 6.69
C TYR A 37 -3.96 -4.59 6.52
N ARG A 38 -4.43 -4.83 5.30
CA ARG A 38 -5.80 -5.32 5.05
C ARG A 38 -6.02 -6.71 5.63
N ALA A 39 -5.06 -7.61 5.56
CA ALA A 39 -5.16 -8.94 6.16
C ALA A 39 -5.30 -8.86 7.69
N ILE A 40 -4.49 -8.03 8.35
CA ILE A 40 -4.64 -7.78 9.80
C ILE A 40 -5.97 -7.09 10.08
N GLY A 41 -6.35 -6.08 9.30
CA GLY A 41 -7.65 -5.39 9.44
C GLY A 41 -8.83 -6.33 9.31
N LEU A 42 -8.76 -7.31 8.40
CA LEU A 42 -9.76 -8.37 8.26
C LEU A 42 -9.85 -9.24 9.53
N TYR A 43 -8.71 -9.62 10.10
CA TYR A 43 -8.68 -10.42 11.33
C TYR A 43 -9.30 -9.67 12.51
N VAL A 44 -8.89 -8.42 12.72
CA VAL A 44 -9.46 -7.53 13.75
C VAL A 44 -10.97 -7.37 13.57
N TYR A 45 -11.43 -7.15 12.33
CA TYR A 45 -12.86 -7.07 12.00
C TYR A 45 -13.60 -8.37 12.31
N ARG A 46 -13.07 -9.54 11.91
CA ARG A 46 -13.65 -10.85 12.18
C ARG A 46 -13.74 -11.17 13.68
N LYS A 47 -12.82 -10.60 14.49
CA LYS A 47 -12.80 -10.71 15.96
C LYS A 47 -13.74 -9.69 16.65
N HIS A 48 -14.39 -8.82 15.88
CA HIS A 48 -15.27 -7.76 16.41
C HIS A 48 -14.58 -6.84 17.43
N VAL A 49 -13.29 -6.58 17.26
CA VAL A 49 -12.53 -5.65 18.11
C VAL A 49 -12.94 -4.22 17.77
N PRO A 50 -13.30 -3.38 18.78
CA PRO A 50 -13.65 -1.98 18.52
C PRO A 50 -12.48 -1.20 17.90
N GLU A 51 -12.80 -0.32 16.93
CA GLU A 51 -11.78 0.46 16.20
C GLU A 51 -11.02 1.44 17.10
N GLU A 52 -11.63 1.86 18.19
CA GLU A 52 -11.07 2.80 19.17
C GLU A 52 -10.15 2.13 20.18
N ASP A 53 -10.22 0.79 20.32
CA ASP A 53 -9.38 0.04 21.26
C ASP A 53 -8.05 -0.37 20.62
N THR A 54 -7.13 0.60 20.55
CA THR A 54 -5.80 0.40 19.97
C THR A 54 -4.98 -0.69 20.66
N ASN A 55 -5.20 -0.90 21.97
CA ASN A 55 -4.51 -1.96 22.72
C ASN A 55 -5.04 -3.34 22.31
N ALA A 56 -6.36 -3.51 22.26
CA ALA A 56 -6.96 -4.76 21.83
C ALA A 56 -6.62 -5.08 20.35
N ILE A 57 -6.56 -4.06 19.49
CA ILE A 57 -6.12 -4.21 18.11
C ILE A 57 -4.68 -4.73 18.06
N GLY A 58 -3.75 -4.13 18.83
CA GLY A 58 -2.36 -4.54 18.90
C GLY A 58 -2.19 -5.97 19.36
N GLU A 59 -2.88 -6.37 20.45
CA GLU A 59 -2.83 -7.76 20.93
C GLU A 59 -3.43 -8.75 19.91
N THR A 60 -4.55 -8.39 19.29
CA THR A 60 -5.19 -9.22 18.26
C THR A 60 -4.28 -9.40 17.03
N ALA A 61 -3.53 -8.38 16.64
CA ALA A 61 -2.59 -8.46 15.53
C ALA A 61 -1.47 -9.47 15.78
N LYS A 62 -1.02 -9.64 17.02
CA LYS A 62 0.03 -10.61 17.40
C LYS A 62 -0.39 -12.07 17.18
N GLU A 63 -1.70 -12.34 17.10
CA GLU A 63 -2.25 -13.67 16.77
C GLU A 63 -2.17 -13.98 15.26
N THR A 64 -1.77 -13.02 14.42
CA THR A 64 -1.80 -13.17 12.97
C THR A 64 -0.46 -13.60 12.40
N GLU A 65 -0.52 -14.53 11.45
CA GLU A 65 0.56 -14.83 10.51
C GLU A 65 0.13 -14.39 9.12
N VAL A 66 0.80 -13.36 8.59
CA VAL A 66 0.54 -12.87 7.23
C VAL A 66 1.65 -13.37 6.32
N SER A 67 1.27 -13.99 5.19
CA SER A 67 2.24 -14.36 4.15
C SER A 67 1.73 -14.03 2.76
N ILE A 68 2.68 -13.80 1.83
CA ILE A 68 2.38 -13.53 0.43
C ILE A 68 2.99 -14.67 -0.39
N ARG A 69 2.20 -15.23 -1.29
CA ARG A 69 2.64 -16.27 -2.24
C ARG A 69 2.31 -15.84 -3.66
N TYR A 70 3.14 -16.26 -4.60
CA TYR A 70 2.89 -16.10 -6.03
C TYR A 70 2.54 -17.46 -6.61
N ILE A 71 1.33 -17.61 -7.13
CA ILE A 71 0.81 -18.81 -7.73
C ILE A 71 0.39 -18.48 -9.17
N ASP A 72 0.99 -19.13 -10.15
CA ASP A 72 0.75 -18.87 -11.58
C ASP A 72 0.93 -17.39 -12.00
N GLY A 73 1.87 -16.68 -11.32
CA GLY A 73 2.13 -15.26 -11.54
C GLY A 73 1.15 -14.31 -10.83
N GLU A 74 0.13 -14.84 -10.16
CA GLU A 74 -0.80 -14.07 -9.35
C GLU A 74 -0.37 -14.03 -7.88
N ARG A 75 -0.55 -12.87 -7.26
CA ARG A 75 -0.25 -12.66 -5.85
C ARG A 75 -1.43 -13.09 -5.00
N HIS A 76 -1.16 -13.99 -4.06
CA HIS A 76 -2.09 -14.43 -3.03
C HIS A 76 -1.64 -13.96 -1.65
N VAL A 77 -2.58 -13.50 -0.84
CA VAL A 77 -2.37 -13.07 0.54
C VAL A 77 -3.00 -14.08 1.48
N TYR A 78 -2.19 -14.62 2.38
CA TYR A 78 -2.63 -15.59 3.36
C TYR A 78 -2.65 -14.97 4.75
N LEU A 79 -3.69 -15.28 5.50
CA LEU A 79 -3.87 -14.93 6.90
C LEU A 79 -4.08 -16.21 7.70
N ASN A 80 -3.16 -16.56 8.59
CA ASN A 80 -3.19 -17.80 9.37
C ASN A 80 -3.43 -19.05 8.49
N GLY A 81 -2.82 -19.07 7.30
CA GLY A 81 -2.94 -20.17 6.34
C GLY A 81 -4.17 -20.14 5.43
N GLU A 82 -5.13 -19.24 5.65
CA GLU A 82 -6.30 -19.03 4.80
C GLU A 82 -5.97 -18.03 3.69
N ASP A 83 -6.34 -18.32 2.42
CA ASP A 83 -6.26 -17.36 1.33
C ASP A 83 -7.39 -16.31 1.47
N VAL A 84 -7.01 -15.09 1.74
CA VAL A 84 -7.93 -13.96 1.95
C VAL A 84 -7.85 -12.93 0.82
N SER A 85 -7.22 -13.25 -0.30
CA SER A 85 -6.92 -12.33 -1.41
C SER A 85 -8.15 -11.57 -1.93
N GLU A 86 -9.29 -12.22 -2.01
CA GLU A 86 -10.54 -11.59 -2.45
C GLU A 86 -11.21 -10.80 -1.31
N GLU A 87 -11.21 -11.37 -0.11
CA GLU A 87 -11.94 -10.75 1.02
C GLU A 87 -11.31 -9.43 1.45
N ILE A 88 -9.99 -9.31 1.41
CA ILE A 88 -9.28 -8.08 1.76
C ILE A 88 -9.52 -6.92 0.78
N ARG A 89 -10.14 -7.16 -0.37
CA ARG A 89 -10.48 -6.13 -1.36
C ARG A 89 -11.77 -5.37 -1.04
N LYS A 90 -12.57 -5.88 -0.11
CA LYS A 90 -13.82 -5.22 0.30
C LYS A 90 -13.53 -3.83 0.89
N GLU A 91 -14.45 -2.90 0.67
CA GLU A 91 -14.24 -1.48 1.01
C GLU A 91 -14.06 -1.26 2.51
N HIS A 92 -14.91 -1.87 3.35
CA HIS A 92 -14.79 -1.77 4.80
C HIS A 92 -13.46 -2.32 5.33
N ILE A 93 -12.84 -3.31 4.66
CA ILE A 93 -11.49 -3.77 5.00
C ILE A 93 -10.43 -2.74 4.60
N GLY A 94 -10.70 -1.92 3.59
CA GLY A 94 -9.86 -0.76 3.25
C GLY A 94 -9.84 0.30 4.34
N HIS A 95 -10.98 0.52 5.02
CA HIS A 95 -11.07 1.37 6.20
C HIS A 95 -10.30 0.75 7.38
N MET A 96 -10.56 -0.52 7.69
CA MET A 96 -9.85 -1.24 8.75
C MET A 96 -8.33 -1.23 8.57
N ALA A 97 -7.83 -1.32 7.34
CA ALA A 97 -6.40 -1.20 7.07
C ALA A 97 -5.81 0.16 7.48
N SER A 98 -6.59 1.24 7.36
CA SER A 98 -6.16 2.56 7.85
C SER A 98 -6.19 2.64 9.37
N VAL A 99 -7.19 2.04 10.01
CA VAL A 99 -7.30 1.95 11.49
C VAL A 99 -6.11 1.19 12.06
N VAL A 100 -5.89 -0.07 11.64
CA VAL A 100 -4.79 -0.90 12.17
C VAL A 100 -3.42 -0.34 11.80
N GLY A 101 -3.29 0.33 10.67
CA GLY A 101 -2.05 0.97 10.22
C GLY A 101 -1.61 2.17 11.07
N ALA A 102 -2.49 2.71 11.92
CA ALA A 102 -2.17 3.74 12.90
C ALA A 102 -1.71 3.16 14.25
N VAL A 103 -1.85 1.84 14.48
CA VAL A 103 -1.49 1.17 15.74
C VAL A 103 -0.02 0.75 15.71
N PRO A 104 0.82 1.19 16.70
CA PRO A 104 2.25 0.88 16.73
C PRO A 104 2.56 -0.60 16.71
N ASP A 105 1.88 -1.39 17.53
CA ASP A 105 2.11 -2.84 17.67
C ASP A 105 1.86 -3.59 16.36
N VAL A 106 0.83 -3.18 15.61
CA VAL A 106 0.55 -3.75 14.26
C VAL A 106 1.68 -3.47 13.30
N ARG A 107 2.23 -2.25 13.34
CA ARG A 107 3.33 -1.84 12.49
C ARG A 107 4.61 -2.60 12.82
N GLU A 108 4.93 -2.73 14.11
CA GLU A 108 6.08 -3.50 14.57
C GLU A 108 5.97 -4.98 14.19
N HIS A 109 4.77 -5.55 14.32
CA HIS A 109 4.48 -6.94 13.93
C HIS A 109 4.77 -7.19 12.43
N LEU A 110 4.41 -6.26 11.53
CA LEU A 110 4.67 -6.40 10.09
C LEU A 110 6.09 -6.02 9.66
N LEU A 111 6.79 -5.17 10.45
CA LEU A 111 8.06 -4.56 10.05
C LEU A 111 9.14 -5.60 9.77
N SER A 112 9.24 -6.63 10.61
CA SER A 112 10.22 -7.70 10.46
C SER A 112 10.03 -8.47 9.14
N LEU A 113 8.80 -8.83 8.82
CA LEU A 113 8.44 -9.52 7.57
C LEU A 113 8.77 -8.66 6.33
N GLN A 114 8.37 -7.38 6.38
CA GLN A 114 8.61 -6.45 5.27
C GLN A 114 10.11 -6.27 4.99
N ARG A 115 10.92 -6.11 6.05
CA ARG A 115 12.37 -5.97 5.94
C ARG A 115 13.07 -7.26 5.51
N GLN A 116 12.60 -8.42 5.99
CA GLN A 116 13.13 -9.70 5.55
C GLN A 116 12.95 -9.89 4.04
N ILE A 117 11.73 -9.66 3.52
CA ILE A 117 11.47 -9.77 2.08
C ILE A 117 12.43 -8.88 1.27
N ALA A 118 12.66 -7.64 1.74
CA ALA A 118 13.54 -6.67 1.10
C ALA A 118 15.03 -7.05 1.16
N GLN A 119 15.46 -7.75 2.20
CA GLN A 119 16.85 -8.21 2.35
C GLN A 119 17.18 -9.38 1.41
N GLU A 120 16.21 -10.25 1.18
CA GLU A 120 16.38 -11.50 0.44
C GLU A 120 16.19 -11.34 -1.07
N ASN A 121 15.54 -10.26 -1.53
CA ASN A 121 15.10 -10.12 -2.92
C ASN A 121 15.29 -8.71 -3.47
N ASP A 122 15.39 -8.59 -4.80
CA ASP A 122 15.18 -7.34 -5.53
C ASP A 122 13.66 -7.05 -5.54
N ILE A 123 13.23 -5.91 -4.99
CA ILE A 123 11.80 -5.63 -4.79
C ILE A 123 11.38 -4.23 -5.24
N ILE A 124 10.08 -4.12 -5.55
CA ILE A 124 9.35 -2.85 -5.49
C ILE A 124 8.30 -2.97 -4.40
N MET A 125 8.41 -2.15 -3.37
CA MET A 125 7.46 -2.12 -2.24
C MET A 125 6.66 -0.83 -2.27
N ASP A 126 5.32 -0.92 -2.24
CA ASP A 126 4.46 0.26 -2.17
C ASP A 126 3.71 0.40 -0.86
N GLY A 127 3.52 1.66 -0.43
CA GLY A 127 2.84 1.97 0.83
C GLY A 127 2.62 3.46 1.07
N ARG A 128 2.88 3.89 2.33
CA ARG A 128 2.74 5.27 2.80
C ARG A 128 4.01 5.83 3.44
N ASP A 129 4.85 4.94 3.92
CA ASP A 129 6.03 5.25 4.72
C ASP A 129 7.17 4.26 4.47
N ILE A 130 7.21 3.71 3.25
CA ILE A 130 8.23 2.74 2.87
C ILE A 130 9.60 3.40 2.92
N GLY A 131 9.77 4.51 2.21
CA GLY A 131 11.04 5.23 2.12
C GLY A 131 11.40 6.03 3.37
N THR A 132 10.45 6.26 4.29
CA THR A 132 10.71 7.00 5.53
C THR A 132 10.93 6.11 6.75
N CYS A 133 10.22 4.97 6.86
CA CYS A 133 10.19 4.12 8.05
C CYS A 133 10.61 2.67 7.79
N ILE A 134 10.09 2.03 6.75
CA ILE A 134 10.28 0.60 6.53
C ILE A 134 11.65 0.33 5.90
N LEU A 135 11.95 1.00 4.78
CA LEU A 135 13.20 0.91 4.00
C LEU A 135 13.85 2.29 3.84
N PRO A 136 14.32 2.92 4.94
CA PRO A 136 14.90 4.27 4.88
C PRO A 136 16.19 4.34 4.05
N ASN A 137 16.79 3.20 3.73
CA ASN A 137 17.98 3.07 2.90
C ASN A 137 17.66 2.37 1.56
N ALA A 138 16.42 2.45 1.06
CA ALA A 138 16.09 1.92 -0.26
C ALA A 138 16.93 2.59 -1.36
N ASP A 139 17.33 1.81 -2.37
CA ASP A 139 18.20 2.29 -3.47
C ASP A 139 17.52 3.37 -4.32
N VAL A 140 16.20 3.26 -4.46
CA VAL A 140 15.34 4.26 -5.12
C VAL A 140 14.11 4.53 -4.27
N LYS A 141 13.82 5.81 -4.03
CA LYS A 141 12.61 6.24 -3.36
C LYS A 141 11.79 7.14 -4.27
N ILE A 142 10.51 6.86 -4.36
CA ILE A 142 9.56 7.58 -5.20
C ILE A 142 8.35 7.98 -4.37
N PHE A 143 8.01 9.26 -4.36
CA PHE A 143 6.74 9.74 -3.86
C PHE A 143 5.79 9.94 -5.04
N LEU A 144 4.92 8.94 -5.27
CA LEU A 144 4.01 8.89 -6.41
C LEU A 144 2.65 9.46 -6.01
N THR A 145 2.22 10.48 -6.70
CA THR A 145 0.98 11.20 -6.41
C THR A 145 0.16 11.50 -7.65
N ALA A 146 -1.07 11.93 -7.44
CA ALA A 146 -1.96 12.59 -8.40
C ALA A 146 -2.92 13.49 -7.60
N SER A 147 -3.53 14.50 -8.22
CA SER A 147 -4.50 15.37 -7.57
C SER A 147 -5.66 14.55 -6.95
N ALA A 148 -6.26 15.05 -5.87
CA ALA A 148 -7.39 14.37 -5.24
C ALA A 148 -8.56 14.19 -6.23
N GLU A 149 -8.78 15.18 -7.09
CA GLU A 149 -9.80 15.18 -8.12
C GLU A 149 -9.55 14.09 -9.17
N GLU A 150 -8.31 13.93 -9.62
CA GLU A 150 -7.96 12.89 -10.59
C GLU A 150 -8.08 11.49 -9.97
N ARG A 151 -7.65 11.32 -8.72
CA ARG A 151 -7.81 10.05 -7.98
C ARG A 151 -9.28 9.70 -7.77
N ALA A 152 -10.11 10.70 -7.45
CA ALA A 152 -11.55 10.53 -7.31
C ALA A 152 -12.19 10.15 -8.65
N ARG A 153 -11.77 10.78 -9.75
CA ARG A 153 -12.25 10.45 -11.10
C ARG A 153 -11.93 8.99 -11.46
N ARG A 154 -10.68 8.56 -11.24
CA ARG A 154 -10.25 7.17 -11.49
C ARG A 154 -11.06 6.18 -10.66
N ARG A 155 -11.24 6.45 -9.37
CA ARG A 155 -11.99 5.59 -8.45
C ARG A 155 -13.48 5.55 -8.80
N HIS A 156 -14.08 6.68 -9.15
CA HIS A 156 -15.49 6.75 -9.54
C HIS A 156 -15.77 5.93 -10.80
N LEU A 157 -14.90 6.01 -11.82
CA LEU A 157 -15.00 5.19 -13.03
C LEU A 157 -14.85 3.69 -12.73
N GLU A 158 -13.94 3.33 -11.83
CA GLU A 158 -13.78 1.94 -11.38
C GLU A 158 -15.05 1.43 -10.68
N LEU A 159 -15.65 2.22 -9.79
CA LEU A 159 -16.90 1.88 -9.09
C LEU A 159 -18.04 1.72 -10.10
N GLN A 160 -18.20 2.66 -11.02
CA GLN A 160 -19.22 2.57 -12.08
C GLN A 160 -19.07 1.30 -12.93
N SER A 161 -17.84 0.89 -13.27
CA SER A 161 -17.60 -0.34 -14.04
C SER A 161 -18.02 -1.61 -13.29
N LYS A 162 -18.12 -1.54 -11.96
CA LYS A 162 -18.60 -2.62 -11.07
C LYS A 162 -20.10 -2.52 -10.74
N GLY A 163 -20.81 -1.55 -11.34
CA GLY A 163 -22.23 -1.31 -11.09
C GLY A 163 -22.53 -0.50 -9.82
N ASP A 164 -21.51 0.06 -9.17
CA ASP A 164 -21.69 0.95 -8.03
C ASP A 164 -22.11 2.35 -8.50
N THR A 165 -23.10 2.93 -7.83
CA THR A 165 -23.70 4.23 -8.18
C THR A 165 -23.27 5.36 -7.24
N THR A 166 -22.23 5.17 -6.43
CA THR A 166 -21.72 6.17 -5.49
C THR A 166 -21.41 7.48 -6.23
N PRO A 167 -21.97 8.63 -5.82
CA PRO A 167 -21.70 9.91 -6.48
C PRO A 167 -20.23 10.33 -6.40
N TYR A 168 -19.76 11.03 -7.44
CA TYR A 168 -18.38 11.51 -7.50
C TYR A 168 -17.97 12.35 -6.28
N ASP A 169 -18.85 13.24 -5.80
CA ASP A 169 -18.56 14.12 -4.67
C ASP A 169 -18.36 13.32 -3.36
N VAL A 170 -19.06 12.21 -3.19
CA VAL A 170 -18.85 11.30 -2.06
C VAL A 170 -17.48 10.63 -2.17
N VAL A 171 -17.14 10.11 -3.35
CA VAL A 171 -15.82 9.50 -3.60
C VAL A 171 -14.69 10.50 -3.36
N LEU A 172 -14.86 11.75 -3.78
CA LEU A 172 -13.87 12.81 -3.57
C LEU A 172 -13.73 13.16 -2.09
N ALA A 173 -14.84 13.23 -1.36
CA ALA A 173 -14.81 13.50 0.08
C ALA A 173 -14.08 12.39 0.84
N ASP A 174 -14.36 11.13 0.53
CA ASP A 174 -13.71 9.96 1.14
C ASP A 174 -12.19 9.94 0.86
N ILE A 175 -11.79 10.30 -0.35
CA ILE A 175 -10.36 10.41 -0.70
C ILE A 175 -9.68 11.50 0.12
N LYS A 176 -10.29 12.69 0.23
CA LYS A 176 -9.73 13.82 1.00
C LYS A 176 -9.64 13.48 2.49
N GLU A 177 -10.64 12.83 3.04
CA GLU A 177 -10.65 12.39 4.43
C GLU A 177 -9.54 11.35 4.68
N ARG A 178 -9.39 10.39 3.78
CA ARG A 178 -8.33 9.38 3.88
C ARG A 178 -6.94 9.99 3.78
N ASP A 179 -6.73 10.94 2.87
CA ASP A 179 -5.46 11.67 2.76
C ASP A 179 -5.16 12.43 4.05
N TYR A 180 -6.17 13.07 4.64
CA TYR A 180 -6.01 13.77 5.92
C TYR A 180 -5.58 12.79 7.01
N ARG A 181 -6.24 11.64 7.17
CA ARG A 181 -5.86 10.61 8.14
C ARG A 181 -4.45 10.07 7.90
N ASP A 182 -4.10 9.74 6.65
CA ASP A 182 -2.79 9.20 6.31
C ASP A 182 -1.65 10.21 6.59
N THR A 183 -1.89 11.51 6.38
CA THR A 183 -0.87 12.57 6.57
C THR A 183 -0.77 13.08 8.01
N HIS A 184 -1.83 12.94 8.83
CA HIS A 184 -1.91 13.50 10.19
C HIS A 184 -1.85 12.44 11.30
N ARG A 185 -1.67 11.17 10.96
CA ARG A 185 -1.47 10.15 11.99
C ARG A 185 -0.16 10.39 12.74
N ASP A 186 -0.14 10.15 14.06
CA ASP A 186 1.00 10.40 14.93
C ASP A 186 2.21 9.53 14.58
N ILE A 187 1.96 8.32 14.05
CA ILE A 187 3.01 7.34 13.77
C ILE A 187 3.12 7.11 12.28
N ALA A 188 4.34 7.28 11.75
CA ALA A 188 4.70 7.05 10.36
C ALA A 188 3.72 7.73 9.36
N PRO A 189 3.48 9.05 9.47
CA PRO A 189 2.58 9.76 8.57
C PRO A 189 3.03 9.63 7.12
N LEU A 190 2.07 9.69 6.20
CA LEU A 190 2.39 9.80 4.78
C LEU A 190 3.15 11.09 4.54
N LYS A 191 4.44 10.95 4.26
CA LYS A 191 5.36 12.07 4.01
C LYS A 191 6.37 11.65 2.94
N GLN A 192 6.69 12.57 2.03
CA GLN A 192 7.79 12.36 1.10
C GLN A 192 9.12 12.26 1.88
N ALA A 193 9.92 11.24 1.60
CA ALA A 193 11.29 11.17 2.09
C ALA A 193 12.14 12.25 1.42
N ASP A 194 13.13 12.79 2.13
CA ASP A 194 13.91 13.94 1.66
C ASP A 194 14.70 13.63 0.37
N ASP A 195 15.05 12.36 0.15
CA ASP A 195 15.74 11.84 -1.01
C ASP A 195 14.81 11.15 -2.04
N ALA A 196 13.49 11.25 -1.85
CA ALA A 196 12.54 10.66 -2.78
C ALA A 196 12.28 11.56 -4.01
N VAL A 197 12.26 10.93 -5.17
CA VAL A 197 11.81 11.57 -6.41
C VAL A 197 10.30 11.78 -6.34
N TYR A 198 9.85 13.03 -6.51
CA TYR A 198 8.43 13.35 -6.62
C TYR A 198 7.93 13.05 -8.02
N LEU A 199 6.92 12.19 -8.13
CA LEU A 199 6.32 11.76 -9.40
C LEU A 199 4.82 12.04 -9.41
N ASP A 200 4.42 13.14 -10.05
CA ASP A 200 3.00 13.47 -10.26
C ASP A 200 2.49 12.78 -11.53
N THR A 201 1.54 11.87 -11.34
CA THR A 201 0.95 11.08 -12.42
C THR A 201 -0.42 11.61 -12.89
N SER A 202 -0.79 12.84 -12.51
CA SER A 202 -2.10 13.41 -12.87
C SER A 202 -2.35 13.45 -14.38
N ASN A 203 -1.29 13.68 -15.17
CA ASN A 203 -1.34 13.78 -16.62
C ASN A 203 -0.55 12.66 -17.33
N MET A 204 -0.28 11.55 -16.65
CA MET A 204 0.47 10.42 -17.20
C MET A 204 -0.44 9.21 -17.38
N THR A 205 -0.16 8.40 -18.39
CA THR A 205 -0.69 7.04 -18.48
C THR A 205 0.02 6.14 -17.46
N ILE A 206 -0.55 4.97 -17.21
CA ILE A 206 0.04 3.98 -16.30
C ILE A 206 1.40 3.51 -16.84
N GLU A 207 1.49 3.31 -18.16
CA GLU A 207 2.69 2.84 -18.86
C GLU A 207 3.81 3.89 -18.78
N GLU A 208 3.50 5.17 -19.00
CA GLU A 208 4.48 6.27 -18.87
C GLU A 208 5.03 6.37 -17.44
N ALA A 209 4.15 6.26 -16.44
CA ALA A 209 4.56 6.29 -15.05
C ALA A 209 5.40 5.06 -14.67
N ALA A 210 5.06 3.87 -15.15
CA ALA A 210 5.85 2.65 -14.93
C ALA A 210 7.21 2.74 -15.61
N ALA A 211 7.29 3.22 -16.85
CA ALA A 211 8.54 3.45 -17.55
C ALA A 211 9.46 4.41 -16.80
N LYS A 212 8.90 5.45 -16.15
CA LYS A 212 9.68 6.37 -15.32
C LYS A 212 10.24 5.71 -14.07
N VAL A 213 9.49 4.83 -13.42
CA VAL A 213 10.01 4.02 -12.29
C VAL A 213 11.16 3.13 -12.75
N VAL A 214 11.03 2.48 -13.91
CA VAL A 214 12.08 1.62 -14.50
C VAL A 214 13.33 2.44 -14.87
N GLU A 215 13.16 3.62 -15.46
CA GLU A 215 14.26 4.55 -15.75
C GLU A 215 15.05 4.91 -14.49
N LEU A 216 14.36 5.29 -13.42
CA LEU A 216 14.99 5.64 -12.14
C LEU A 216 15.75 4.44 -11.54
N ALA A 217 15.16 3.23 -11.61
CA ALA A 217 15.83 2.02 -11.14
C ALA A 217 17.11 1.70 -11.92
N LYS A 218 17.07 1.82 -13.27
CA LYS A 218 18.23 1.60 -14.13
C LYS A 218 19.34 2.64 -13.94
N ALA A 219 18.99 3.87 -13.58
CA ALA A 219 19.96 4.95 -13.32
C ALA A 219 20.65 4.82 -11.95
N ALA A 220 20.06 4.11 -11.00
CA ALA A 220 20.61 3.89 -9.66
C ALA A 220 21.44 2.60 -9.53
N ARG A 221 21.45 1.74 -10.56
CA ARG A 221 22.26 0.52 -10.64
C ARG A 221 23.59 0.79 -11.29
#